data_94da46ca32ce69a284952d98476ae880
#
_entry.id   94da46ca32ce69a284952d98476ae880
#
_cell.length_a   1.000
_cell.length_b   1.000
_cell.length_c   1.000
_cell.angle_alpha   90.00
_cell.angle_beta   90.00
_cell.angle_gamma   90.00
#
_symmetry.space_group_name_H-M   'P 1'
#
loop_
_entity.id
_entity.type
_entity.pdbx_description
1 polymer ?
#
loop_
_entity_poly.entity_id
_entity_poly.type
_entity_poly.pdbx_seq_one_letter_code
_entity_poly.pdbx_strand_id
1 'polypeptide(L)'
;MEKKKVAIVTLGDSRREFYKKREAIVASEIEKVKKAFGDKYDLYISPIVFVTEDGQNISDEIKKQGIEAVIIHVPIWATPSLAFRIAYGTSYPVLLLGNLQRNTSSLVTLLAVGGMLDQTGKKCIRVSGDYEDPKIQEKVDNFVKGVY
;
A
#
# COMPACT_ATOMS: atom_id res chain seq x y z
N MET A 1 24.10 -7.56 -5.30
CA MET A 1 23.27 -7.69 -4.08
C MET A 1 21.83 -8.06 -4.42
N GLU A 2 21.29 -8.97 -3.67
CA GLU A 2 19.87 -9.30 -3.82
C GLU A 2 19.00 -8.08 -3.48
N LYS A 3 17.96 -7.89 -4.26
CA LYS A 3 16.98 -6.86 -3.98
C LYS A 3 16.10 -7.26 -2.80
N LYS A 4 15.70 -6.30 -1.99
CA LYS A 4 14.72 -6.50 -0.93
C LYS A 4 13.37 -6.91 -1.52
N LYS A 5 12.71 -7.87 -0.88
CA LYS A 5 11.36 -8.31 -1.27
C LYS A 5 10.33 -7.42 -0.62
N VAL A 6 9.57 -6.72 -1.44
CA VAL A 6 8.60 -5.72 -0.98
C VAL A 6 7.22 -6.05 -1.56
N ALA A 7 6.22 -6.11 -0.71
CA ALA A 7 4.84 -6.28 -1.15
C ALA A 7 4.18 -4.92 -1.37
N ILE A 8 3.49 -4.80 -2.49
CA ILE A 8 2.59 -3.68 -2.78
C ILE A 8 1.17 -4.21 -2.70
N VAL A 9 0.42 -3.78 -1.70
CA VAL A 9 -0.96 -4.23 -1.48
C VAL A 9 -1.89 -3.06 -1.75
N THR A 10 -2.59 -3.11 -2.87
CA THR A 10 -3.48 -2.02 -3.31
C THR A 10 -4.90 -2.25 -2.82
N LEU A 11 -5.46 -1.25 -2.14
CA LEU A 11 -6.85 -1.28 -1.70
C LEU A 11 -7.75 -0.78 -2.82
N GLY A 12 -8.83 -1.52 -3.08
CA GLY A 12 -9.90 -1.12 -3.97
C GLY A 12 -11.12 -0.63 -3.20
N ASP A 13 -12.15 -0.20 -3.92
CA ASP A 13 -13.42 0.18 -3.33
C ASP A 13 -14.34 -1.05 -3.31
N SER A 14 -14.77 -1.45 -2.11
CA SER A 14 -15.67 -2.61 -1.94
C SER A 14 -17.02 -2.41 -2.63
N ARG A 15 -17.39 -1.18 -2.90
CA ARG A 15 -18.59 -0.84 -3.68
C ARG A 15 -18.25 -0.98 -5.16
N ARG A 16 -18.49 -2.16 -5.71
CA ARG A 16 -18.00 -2.55 -7.06
C ARG A 16 -18.46 -1.63 -8.19
N GLU A 17 -19.65 -1.03 -8.08
CA GLU A 17 -20.16 -0.07 -9.08
C GLU A 17 -19.30 1.20 -9.11
N PHE A 18 -18.92 1.71 -7.95
CA PHE A 18 -18.02 2.86 -7.85
C PHE A 18 -16.62 2.52 -8.32
N TYR A 19 -16.15 1.32 -7.99
CA TYR A 19 -14.83 0.86 -8.41
C TYR A 19 -14.70 0.80 -9.93
N LYS A 20 -15.71 0.34 -10.64
CA LYS A 20 -15.68 0.27 -12.11
C LYS A 20 -15.35 1.63 -12.75
N LYS A 21 -15.82 2.71 -12.16
CA LYS A 21 -15.55 4.08 -12.64
C LYS A 21 -14.11 4.51 -12.38
N ARG A 22 -13.38 3.83 -11.50
CA ARG A 22 -12.04 4.19 -11.04
C ARG A 22 -10.99 3.15 -11.37
N GLU A 23 -11.37 2.03 -11.95
CA GLU A 23 -10.46 0.92 -12.19
C GLU A 23 -9.30 1.31 -13.12
N ALA A 24 -9.52 2.19 -14.08
CA ALA A 24 -8.45 2.71 -14.94
C ALA A 24 -7.46 3.57 -14.14
N ILE A 25 -7.93 4.34 -13.18
CA ILE A 25 -7.09 5.15 -12.28
C ILE A 25 -6.22 4.21 -11.44
N VAL A 26 -6.82 3.17 -10.86
CA VAL A 26 -6.10 2.21 -10.02
C VAL A 26 -5.03 1.49 -10.83
N ALA A 27 -5.37 1.02 -12.02
CA ALA A 27 -4.41 0.36 -12.92
C ALA A 27 -3.23 1.29 -13.26
N SER A 28 -3.52 2.55 -13.57
CA SER A 28 -2.50 3.56 -13.84
C SER A 28 -1.60 3.79 -12.63
N GLU A 29 -2.17 3.87 -11.43
CA GLU A 29 -1.40 4.07 -10.21
C GLU A 29 -0.51 2.89 -9.88
N ILE A 30 -0.96 1.67 -10.13
CA ILE A 30 -0.13 0.46 -9.97
C ILE A 30 1.05 0.50 -10.93
N GLU A 31 0.83 0.90 -12.19
CA GLU A 31 1.92 1.04 -13.16
C GLU A 31 2.94 2.10 -12.74
N LYS A 32 2.49 3.20 -12.14
CA LYS A 32 3.39 4.22 -11.57
C LYS A 32 4.24 3.67 -10.43
N VAL A 33 3.68 2.83 -9.57
CA VAL A 33 4.43 2.15 -8.50
C VAL A 33 5.48 1.23 -9.08
N LYS A 34 5.11 0.42 -10.07
CA LYS A 34 6.06 -0.49 -10.76
C LYS A 34 7.21 0.29 -11.39
N LYS A 35 6.90 1.41 -12.04
CA LYS A 35 7.92 2.26 -12.68
C LYS A 35 8.86 2.88 -11.66
N ALA A 36 8.31 3.37 -10.54
CA ALA A 36 9.09 4.05 -9.51
C ALA A 36 10.00 3.09 -8.73
N PHE A 37 9.56 1.87 -8.46
CA PHE A 37 10.21 0.97 -7.50
C PHE A 37 10.62 -0.40 -8.06
N GLY A 38 10.15 -0.77 -9.25
CA GLY A 38 10.39 -2.12 -9.79
C GLY A 38 11.84 -2.46 -10.06
N ASP A 39 12.69 -1.47 -10.35
CA ASP A 39 14.12 -1.68 -10.56
C ASP A 39 14.90 -1.75 -9.25
N LYS A 40 14.34 -1.20 -8.17
CA LYS A 40 15.00 -1.12 -6.86
C LYS A 40 14.73 -2.33 -5.97
N TYR A 41 13.51 -2.85 -6.03
CA TYR A 41 13.04 -3.92 -5.16
C TYR A 41 12.48 -5.08 -5.96
N ASP A 42 12.49 -6.26 -5.36
CA ASP A 42 11.76 -7.42 -5.87
C ASP A 42 10.31 -7.28 -5.39
N LEU A 43 9.43 -6.79 -6.28
CA LEU A 43 8.06 -6.46 -5.95
C LEU A 43 7.12 -7.65 -6.08
N TYR A 44 6.37 -7.90 -5.01
CA TYR A 44 5.15 -8.70 -5.07
C TYR A 44 3.97 -7.73 -5.17
N ILE A 45 3.32 -7.69 -6.33
CA ILE A 45 2.10 -6.89 -6.53
C ILE A 45 0.91 -7.80 -6.24
N SER A 46 0.21 -7.53 -5.14
CA SER A 46 -0.91 -8.37 -4.73
C SER A 46 -2.13 -8.19 -5.65
N PRO A 47 -3.09 -9.13 -5.61
CA PRO A 47 -4.44 -8.83 -6.09
C PRO A 47 -5.00 -7.63 -5.31
N ILE A 48 -5.92 -6.90 -5.94
CA ILE A 48 -6.57 -5.74 -5.31
C ILE A 48 -7.47 -6.22 -4.17
N VAL A 49 -7.42 -5.51 -3.04
CA VAL A 49 -8.23 -5.84 -1.86
C VAL A 49 -9.60 -5.19 -1.98
N PHE A 50 -10.64 -5.99 -2.10
CA PHE A 50 -12.03 -5.51 -2.15
C PHE A 50 -12.82 -5.85 -0.88
N VAL A 51 -12.45 -6.94 -0.21
CA VAL A 51 -13.10 -7.42 1.01
C VAL A 51 -12.02 -7.87 2.01
N THR A 52 -12.39 -8.01 3.28
CA THR A 52 -11.43 -8.37 4.34
C THR A 52 -10.78 -9.74 4.13
N GLU A 53 -11.48 -10.69 3.52
CA GLU A 53 -10.96 -12.03 3.21
C GLU A 53 -9.76 -11.97 2.24
N ASP A 54 -9.79 -11.02 1.29
CA ASP A 54 -8.66 -10.81 0.39
C ASP A 54 -7.39 -10.48 1.18
N GLY A 55 -7.54 -9.66 2.23
CA GLY A 55 -6.44 -9.31 3.11
C GLY A 55 -5.81 -10.51 3.81
N GLN A 56 -6.64 -11.48 4.23
CA GLN A 56 -6.12 -12.70 4.85
C GLN A 56 -5.30 -13.52 3.87
N ASN A 57 -5.81 -13.71 2.65
CA ASN A 57 -5.11 -14.47 1.61
C ASN A 57 -3.78 -13.82 1.24
N ILE A 58 -3.76 -12.50 1.13
CA ILE A 58 -2.55 -11.73 0.84
C ILE A 58 -1.56 -11.82 1.99
N SER A 59 -2.03 -11.72 3.24
CA SER A 59 -1.18 -11.86 4.42
C SER A 59 -0.48 -13.22 4.45
N ASP A 60 -1.20 -14.29 4.11
CA ASP A 60 -0.61 -15.63 4.02
C ASP A 60 0.46 -15.71 2.93
N GLU A 61 0.20 -15.10 1.76
CA GLU A 61 1.16 -15.06 0.66
C GLU A 61 2.42 -14.24 1.01
N ILE A 62 2.25 -13.14 1.74
CA ILE A 62 3.37 -12.32 2.24
C ILE A 62 4.31 -13.17 3.10
N LYS A 63 3.77 -13.95 4.00
CA LYS A 63 4.56 -14.85 4.85
C LYS A 63 5.24 -15.94 4.04
N LYS A 64 4.52 -16.54 3.10
CA LYS A 64 5.03 -17.63 2.25
C LYS A 64 6.21 -17.17 1.39
N GLN A 65 6.15 -15.95 0.85
CA GLN A 65 7.20 -15.41 -0.02
C GLN A 65 8.39 -14.82 0.74
N GLY A 66 8.31 -14.69 2.06
CA GLY A 66 9.36 -14.07 2.85
C GLY A 66 9.51 -12.57 2.57
N ILE A 67 8.40 -11.89 2.42
CA ILE A 67 8.39 -10.44 2.18
C ILE A 67 9.02 -9.71 3.37
N GLU A 68 9.87 -8.74 3.08
CA GLU A 68 10.65 -8.00 4.08
C GLU A 68 10.03 -6.65 4.44
N ALA A 69 9.21 -6.07 3.55
CA ALA A 69 8.52 -4.81 3.80
C ALA A 69 7.16 -4.80 3.10
N VAL A 70 6.16 -4.25 3.76
CA VAL A 70 4.79 -4.18 3.23
C VAL A 70 4.38 -2.73 3.04
N ILE A 71 4.01 -2.40 1.81
CA ILE A 71 3.47 -1.09 1.44
C ILE A 71 1.99 -1.28 1.12
N ILE A 72 1.14 -0.60 1.88
CA ILE A 72 -0.30 -0.55 1.61
C ILE A 72 -0.55 0.66 0.71
N HIS A 73 -0.92 0.38 -0.54
CA HIS A 73 -1.14 1.38 -1.57
C HIS A 73 -2.61 1.77 -1.62
N VAL A 74 -2.89 3.06 -1.45
CA VAL A 74 -4.25 3.60 -1.37
C VAL A 74 -4.49 4.63 -2.48
N PRO A 75 -4.64 4.18 -3.74
CA PRO A 75 -4.71 5.09 -4.88
C PRO A 75 -6.02 5.86 -5.00
N ILE A 76 -7.08 5.36 -4.38
CA ILE A 76 -8.43 5.93 -4.41
C ILE A 76 -9.08 5.84 -3.04
N TRP A 77 -10.31 6.33 -2.91
CA TRP A 77 -11.10 6.10 -1.70
C TRP A 77 -11.32 4.60 -1.49
N ALA A 78 -11.09 4.14 -0.28
CA ALA A 78 -11.34 2.75 0.12
C ALA A 78 -11.80 2.70 1.58
N THR A 79 -12.52 1.63 1.95
CA THR A 79 -12.90 1.41 3.34
C THR A 79 -11.66 1.10 4.17
N PRO A 80 -11.36 1.88 5.23
CA PRO A 80 -10.11 1.73 5.99
C PRO A 80 -9.89 0.33 6.58
N SER A 81 -10.96 -0.36 6.98
CA SER A 81 -10.87 -1.70 7.56
C SER A 81 -10.28 -2.75 6.61
N LEU A 82 -10.25 -2.50 5.30
CA LEU A 82 -9.62 -3.41 4.33
C LEU A 82 -8.12 -3.56 4.58
N ALA A 83 -7.47 -2.57 5.19
CA ALA A 83 -6.04 -2.62 5.51
C ALA A 83 -5.72 -3.43 6.78
N PHE A 84 -6.72 -3.71 7.61
CA PHE A 84 -6.50 -4.22 8.97
C PHE A 84 -5.74 -5.54 9.00
N ARG A 85 -6.22 -6.57 8.28
CA ARG A 85 -5.58 -7.89 8.29
C ARG A 85 -4.18 -7.89 7.68
N ILE A 86 -3.96 -7.02 6.70
CA ILE A 86 -2.63 -6.87 6.09
C ILE A 86 -1.67 -6.26 7.10
N ALA A 87 -2.06 -5.16 7.74
CA ALA A 87 -1.22 -4.47 8.72
C ALA A 87 -0.92 -5.35 9.93
N TYR A 88 -1.92 -6.03 10.46
CA TYR A 88 -1.77 -6.92 11.62
C TYR A 88 -1.23 -8.30 11.28
N GLY A 89 -1.14 -8.63 9.99
CA GLY A 89 -0.49 -9.86 9.54
C GLY A 89 1.03 -9.80 9.59
N THR A 90 1.61 -8.63 9.83
CA THR A 90 3.07 -8.45 9.96
C THR A 90 3.42 -8.02 11.38
N SER A 91 4.62 -8.40 11.84
CA SER A 91 5.14 -7.98 13.15
C SER A 91 5.89 -6.65 13.09
N TYR A 92 6.18 -6.15 11.89
CA TYR A 92 6.92 -4.90 11.66
C TYR A 92 5.98 -3.80 11.14
N PRO A 93 6.40 -2.52 11.17
CA PRO A 93 5.59 -1.41 10.66
C PRO A 93 5.22 -1.56 9.20
N VAL A 94 4.13 -0.94 8.78
CA VAL A 94 3.73 -0.86 7.37
C VAL A 94 3.87 0.58 6.88
N LEU A 95 4.06 0.75 5.58
CA LEU A 95 4.05 2.07 4.94
C LEU A 95 2.74 2.22 4.18
N LEU A 96 2.09 3.37 4.37
CA LEU A 96 0.90 3.75 3.62
C LEU A 96 1.33 4.69 2.50
N LEU A 97 1.03 4.33 1.26
CA LEU A 97 1.43 5.10 0.08
C LEU A 97 0.20 5.61 -0.65
N GLY A 98 0.09 6.92 -0.79
CA GLY A 98 -1.00 7.55 -1.51
C GLY A 98 -0.52 8.63 -2.46
N ASN A 99 -1.44 9.14 -3.28
CA ASN A 99 -1.21 10.27 -4.17
C ASN A 99 -1.95 11.52 -3.65
N LEU A 100 -1.64 12.66 -4.24
CA LEU A 100 -2.27 13.95 -3.90
C LEU A 100 -3.20 14.44 -5.01
N GLN A 101 -3.65 13.57 -5.90
CA GLN A 101 -4.57 13.93 -6.97
C GLN A 101 -5.95 14.25 -6.41
N ARG A 102 -6.54 15.35 -6.89
CA ARG A 102 -7.80 15.87 -6.33
C ARG A 102 -9.00 14.94 -6.50
N ASN A 103 -9.04 14.17 -7.56
CA ASN A 103 -10.20 13.36 -7.95
C ASN A 103 -10.16 11.93 -7.44
N THR A 104 -9.16 11.56 -6.65
CA THR A 104 -8.98 10.17 -6.20
C THR A 104 -9.42 9.92 -4.77
N SER A 105 -9.41 10.94 -3.93
CA SER A 105 -9.60 10.82 -2.47
C SER A 105 -8.57 9.89 -1.80
N SER A 106 -7.44 9.70 -2.44
CA SER A 106 -6.34 8.87 -1.91
C SER A 106 -5.89 9.35 -0.52
N LEU A 107 -5.68 10.67 -0.38
CA LEU A 107 -5.23 11.25 0.89
C LEU A 107 -6.24 11.00 2.03
N VAL A 108 -7.53 11.04 1.73
CA VAL A 108 -8.58 10.74 2.71
C VAL A 108 -8.44 9.31 3.25
N THR A 109 -8.27 8.35 2.35
CA THR A 109 -8.07 6.93 2.73
C THR A 109 -6.78 6.76 3.52
N LEU A 110 -5.71 7.38 3.07
CA LEU A 110 -4.41 7.31 3.76
C LEU A 110 -4.53 7.80 5.21
N LEU A 111 -5.17 8.93 5.42
CA LEU A 111 -5.35 9.49 6.76
C LEU A 111 -6.29 8.62 7.61
N ALA A 112 -7.34 8.07 7.02
CA ALA A 112 -8.29 7.21 7.73
C ALA A 112 -7.65 5.88 8.15
N VAL A 113 -6.90 5.24 7.26
CA VAL A 113 -6.16 4.01 7.57
C VAL A 113 -5.11 4.28 8.64
N GLY A 114 -4.33 5.36 8.47
CA GLY A 114 -3.32 5.75 9.45
C GLY A 114 -3.90 6.02 10.83
N GLY A 115 -5.02 6.73 10.89
CA GLY A 115 -5.72 6.99 12.15
C GLY A 115 -6.23 5.72 12.83
N MET A 116 -6.77 4.78 12.06
CA MET A 116 -7.20 3.49 12.59
C MET A 116 -6.03 2.71 13.17
N LEU A 117 -4.91 2.66 12.47
CA LEU A 117 -3.71 1.95 12.93
C LEU A 117 -3.11 2.61 14.18
N ASP A 118 -3.09 3.94 14.23
CA ASP A 118 -2.63 4.67 15.42
C ASP A 118 -3.47 4.31 16.65
N GLN A 119 -4.80 4.27 16.50
CA GLN A 119 -5.71 3.94 17.61
C GLN A 119 -5.50 2.52 18.12
N THR A 120 -5.11 1.60 17.28
CA THR A 120 -4.90 0.19 17.65
C THR A 120 -3.45 -0.13 18.00
N GLY A 121 -2.56 0.87 17.94
CA GLY A 121 -1.16 0.72 18.34
C GLY A 121 -0.22 0.12 17.29
N LYS A 122 -0.67 0.00 16.04
CA LYS A 122 0.19 -0.48 14.95
C LYS A 122 0.95 0.69 14.33
N LYS A 123 2.27 0.65 14.41
CA LYS A 123 3.11 1.69 13.80
C LYS A 123 2.99 1.66 12.27
N CYS A 124 2.76 2.82 11.68
CA CYS A 124 2.76 3.00 10.23
C CYS A 124 3.48 4.29 9.85
N ILE A 125 4.04 4.28 8.64
CA ILE A 125 4.67 5.44 8.03
C ILE A 125 3.76 5.93 6.91
N ARG A 126 3.40 7.20 6.90
CA ARG A 126 2.53 7.80 5.89
C ARG A 126 3.36 8.51 4.85
N VAL A 127 3.18 8.17 3.57
CA VAL A 127 3.87 8.80 2.44
C VAL A 127 2.84 9.12 1.37
N SER A 128 2.81 10.36 0.91
CA SER A 128 1.91 10.79 -0.16
C SER A 128 2.61 11.78 -1.08
N GLY A 129 2.35 11.66 -2.36
CA GLY A 129 2.92 12.53 -3.38
C GLY A 129 3.14 11.80 -4.69
N ASP A 130 4.03 12.35 -5.52
CA ASP A 130 4.47 11.74 -6.76
C ASP A 130 5.50 10.64 -6.45
N TYR A 131 5.23 9.42 -6.88
CA TYR A 131 6.09 8.26 -6.56
C TYR A 131 7.49 8.35 -7.18
N GLU A 132 7.67 9.17 -8.21
CA GLU A 132 8.99 9.41 -8.81
C GLU A 132 9.74 10.60 -8.22
N ASP A 133 9.11 11.38 -7.33
CA ASP A 133 9.78 12.44 -6.60
C ASP A 133 10.91 11.84 -5.74
N PRO A 134 12.15 12.33 -5.88
CA PRO A 134 13.27 11.82 -5.08
C PRO A 134 13.03 11.81 -3.57
N LYS A 135 12.28 12.79 -3.05
CA LYS A 135 11.94 12.84 -1.62
C LYS A 135 11.00 11.70 -1.21
N ILE A 136 10.05 11.36 -2.08
CA ILE A 136 9.15 10.22 -1.85
C ILE A 136 9.93 8.91 -1.91
N GLN A 137 10.78 8.77 -2.91
CA GLN A 137 11.61 7.57 -3.06
C GLN A 137 12.56 7.37 -1.88
N GLU A 138 13.12 8.46 -1.35
CA GLU A 138 13.97 8.39 -0.16
C GLU A 138 13.19 7.88 1.06
N LYS A 139 11.97 8.38 1.27
CA LYS A 139 11.13 7.92 2.38
C LYS A 139 10.79 6.44 2.27
N VAL A 140 10.46 5.98 1.07
CA VAL A 140 10.18 4.56 0.81
C VAL A 140 11.44 3.72 1.03
N ASP A 141 12.59 4.18 0.54
CA ASP A 141 13.84 3.46 0.67
C ASP A 141 14.27 3.33 2.16
N ASN A 142 14.14 4.41 2.92
CA ASN A 142 14.41 4.36 4.36
C ASN A 142 13.50 3.35 5.06
N PHE A 143 12.22 3.34 4.73
CA PHE A 143 11.28 2.38 5.28
C PHE A 143 11.70 0.94 4.95
N VAL A 144 12.02 0.65 3.69
CA VAL A 144 12.41 -0.68 3.25
C VAL A 144 13.69 -1.15 3.95
N LYS A 145 14.59 -0.23 4.27
CA LYS A 145 15.82 -0.51 5.02
C LYS A 145 15.59 -0.67 6.53
N GLY A 146 14.39 -0.41 7.01
CA GLY A 146 14.08 -0.46 8.44
C GLY A 146 14.47 0.79 9.21
N VAL A 147 14.68 1.91 8.53
CA VAL A 147 14.99 3.21 9.13
C VAL A 147 13.71 4.07 9.15
N TYR A 148 13.14 4.27 10.35
CA TYR A 148 11.91 5.06 10.49
C TYR A 148 11.76 5.65 11.87
#